data_e20c55aba5d25b85bfede62340088a63
#
_entry.id   e20c55aba5d25b85bfede62340088a63
#
_cell.length_a   1.000
_cell.length_b   1.000
_cell.length_c   1.000
_cell.angle_alpha   90.00
_cell.angle_beta   90.00
_cell.angle_gamma   90.00
#
_symmetry.space_group_name_H-M   'P 1'
#
loop_
_entity.id
_entity.type
_entity.pdbx_description
1 polymer ?
#
loop_
_entity_poly.entity_id
_entity_poly.type
_entity_poly.pdbx_seq_one_letter_code
_entity_poly.pdbx_strand_id
1 'polypeptide(L)'
;YMGAIKSAGVFGAKLSPYIVTETKPIITAWTTLMSMQTGQPLVWCDAGALTTERTAGTTALAVDLLAPRSVRRLAIIGSGPVAQAHLRHVATLRNWDQIAVYSPNLTLERATQWQNFDQRILIAATSSNCLDASDVVMLCTSSGTPVIDPADTKKPSLFTSISTNAPNAHEVPPAFLTMSQVYCDHLATTAQSAAEMRLAEQNHGWSADQIIGDLAGIVCRSCAQPSAD
;
A
#
# COMPACT_ATOMS: atom_id res chain seq x y z
N TYR A 1 8.44 15.68 2.53
CA TYR A 1 8.56 15.59 1.06
C TYR A 1 8.40 16.98 0.45
N MET A 2 9.31 17.37 -0.46
CA MET A 2 9.25 18.63 -1.20
C MET A 2 9.35 18.34 -2.69
N GLY A 3 8.71 19.18 -3.51
CA GLY A 3 8.74 19.01 -4.95
C GLY A 3 8.27 20.26 -5.67
N ALA A 4 8.52 20.30 -6.97
CA ALA A 4 8.11 21.40 -7.85
C ALA A 4 7.54 20.88 -9.16
N ILE A 5 6.48 21.52 -9.64
CA ILE A 5 5.91 21.28 -10.96
C ILE A 5 6.10 22.55 -11.78
N LYS A 6 7.21 22.60 -12.52
CA LYS A 6 7.62 23.79 -13.29
C LYS A 6 6.54 24.22 -14.30
N SER A 7 5.92 23.26 -14.97
CA SER A 7 4.83 23.54 -15.94
C SER A 7 3.60 24.18 -15.33
N ALA A 8 3.35 23.93 -14.03
CA ALA A 8 2.25 24.52 -13.28
C ALA A 8 2.69 25.79 -12.50
N GLY A 9 3.98 26.14 -12.51
CA GLY A 9 4.50 27.30 -11.79
C GLY A 9 4.37 27.19 -10.27
N VAL A 10 4.39 25.98 -9.71
CA VAL A 10 4.22 25.74 -8.27
C VAL A 10 5.34 24.87 -7.70
N PHE A 11 5.66 25.12 -6.44
CA PHE A 11 6.43 24.21 -5.61
C PHE A 11 5.70 23.99 -4.27
N GLY A 12 6.03 22.93 -3.57
CA GLY A 12 5.34 22.66 -2.32
C GLY A 12 6.04 21.64 -1.45
N ALA A 13 5.48 21.47 -0.26
CA ALA A 13 5.91 20.49 0.70
C ALA A 13 4.71 19.75 1.30
N LYS A 14 4.90 18.45 1.56
CA LYS A 14 4.02 17.66 2.39
C LYS A 14 4.72 17.32 3.69
N LEU A 15 4.07 17.65 4.79
CA LEU A 15 4.45 17.28 6.14
C LEU A 15 3.58 16.11 6.59
N SER A 16 4.20 15.06 7.13
CA SER A 16 3.47 13.88 7.65
C SER A 16 3.98 13.56 9.05
N PRO A 17 3.57 14.34 10.06
CA PRO A 17 3.95 14.07 11.44
C PRO A 17 3.46 12.69 11.89
N TYR A 18 4.35 11.97 12.57
CA TYR A 18 4.06 10.73 13.27
C TYR A 18 4.50 10.92 14.72
N ILE A 19 3.52 11.01 15.63
CA ILE A 19 3.77 11.28 17.03
C ILE A 19 3.41 10.03 17.83
N VAL A 20 4.39 9.45 18.49
CA VAL A 20 4.20 8.31 19.38
C VAL A 20 3.45 8.78 20.64
N THR A 21 2.40 8.08 21.01
CA THR A 21 1.66 8.28 22.26
C THR A 21 1.55 6.96 23.02
N GLU A 22 1.08 7.01 24.25
CA GLU A 22 0.89 5.81 25.09
C GLU A 22 -0.19 4.85 24.55
N THR A 23 -1.14 5.34 23.73
CA THR A 23 -2.27 4.54 23.24
C THR A 23 -2.21 4.29 21.74
N LYS A 24 -2.35 5.35 20.94
CA LYS A 24 -2.33 5.27 19.48
C LYS A 24 -1.49 6.40 18.92
N PRO A 25 -0.63 6.15 17.93
CA PRO A 25 0.12 7.22 17.31
C PRO A 25 -0.83 8.25 16.68
N ILE A 26 -0.47 9.53 16.80
CA ILE A 26 -1.13 10.62 16.09
C ILE A 26 -0.44 10.75 14.74
N ILE A 27 -1.20 10.53 13.68
CA ILE A 27 -0.73 10.62 12.30
C ILE A 27 -1.55 11.69 11.61
N THR A 28 -0.88 12.74 11.13
CA THR A 28 -1.52 13.81 10.37
C THR A 28 -0.79 14.04 9.06
N ALA A 29 -1.40 14.78 8.15
CA ALA A 29 -0.77 15.17 6.92
C ALA A 29 -1.19 16.60 6.57
N TRP A 30 -0.20 17.43 6.23
CA TRP A 30 -0.40 18.81 5.81
C TRP A 30 0.30 19.05 4.50
N THR A 31 -0.30 19.85 3.63
CA THR A 31 0.30 20.22 2.35
C THR A 31 0.30 21.74 2.19
N THR A 32 1.42 22.28 1.74
CA THR A 32 1.53 23.66 1.28
C THR A 32 1.92 23.69 -0.19
N LEU A 33 1.31 24.62 -0.95
CA LEU A 33 1.73 24.99 -2.29
C LEU A 33 2.11 26.45 -2.30
N MET A 34 3.18 26.78 -3.04
CA MET A 34 3.74 28.11 -3.18
C MET A 34 3.83 28.47 -4.66
N SER A 35 3.62 29.73 -4.99
CA SER A 35 3.84 30.25 -6.34
C SER A 35 5.34 30.35 -6.63
N MET A 36 5.78 29.82 -7.77
CA MET A 36 7.16 30.02 -8.24
C MET A 36 7.43 31.43 -8.78
N GLN A 37 6.37 32.19 -9.07
CA GLN A 37 6.53 33.58 -9.57
C GLN A 37 6.65 34.59 -8.43
N THR A 38 5.85 34.41 -7.37
CA THR A 38 5.74 35.43 -6.32
C THR A 38 6.32 34.96 -4.98
N GLY A 39 6.60 33.65 -4.82
CA GLY A 39 6.99 33.07 -3.54
C GLY A 39 5.89 33.03 -2.49
N GLN A 40 4.67 33.46 -2.83
CA GLN A 40 3.54 33.52 -1.89
C GLN A 40 2.86 32.16 -1.75
N PRO A 41 2.31 31.84 -0.57
CA PRO A 41 1.50 30.66 -0.36
C PRO A 41 0.21 30.72 -1.18
N LEU A 42 -0.10 29.65 -1.88
CA LEU A 42 -1.33 29.45 -2.65
C LEU A 42 -2.33 28.57 -1.87
N VAL A 43 -1.82 27.56 -1.17
CA VAL A 43 -2.60 26.60 -0.41
C VAL A 43 -1.86 26.21 0.86
N TRP A 44 -2.58 26.12 1.94
CA TRP A 44 -2.21 25.40 3.16
C TRP A 44 -3.43 24.64 3.64
N CYS A 45 -3.36 23.29 3.63
CA CYS A 45 -4.51 22.49 3.98
C CYS A 45 -4.14 21.19 4.69
N ASP A 46 -5.11 20.62 5.42
CA ASP A 46 -5.07 19.22 5.81
C ASP A 46 -5.03 18.33 4.55
N ALA A 47 -4.15 17.37 4.55
CA ALA A 47 -3.95 16.46 3.43
C ALA A 47 -4.19 14.98 3.82
N GLY A 48 -4.91 14.72 4.91
CA GLY A 48 -5.24 13.37 5.37
C GLY A 48 -6.06 12.60 4.34
N ALA A 49 -7.14 13.19 3.86
CA ALA A 49 -7.96 12.59 2.79
C ALA A 49 -7.16 12.40 1.50
N LEU A 50 -6.42 13.42 1.06
CA LEU A 50 -5.55 13.32 -0.13
C LEU A 50 -4.52 12.19 0.02
N THR A 51 -3.91 12.05 1.21
CA THR A 51 -2.95 10.97 1.48
C THR A 51 -3.60 9.61 1.36
N THR A 52 -4.80 9.45 1.92
CA THR A 52 -5.57 8.21 1.85
C THR A 52 -5.90 7.83 0.41
N GLU A 53 -6.47 8.75 -0.35
CA GLU A 53 -6.92 8.50 -1.73
C GLU A 53 -5.74 8.28 -2.69
N ARG A 54 -4.65 9.07 -2.60
CA ARG A 54 -3.48 8.85 -3.46
C ARG A 54 -2.79 7.53 -3.17
N THR A 55 -2.77 7.09 -1.90
CA THR A 55 -2.17 5.81 -1.52
C THR A 55 -3.01 4.65 -2.07
N ALA A 56 -4.33 4.71 -1.90
CA ALA A 56 -5.24 3.72 -2.45
C ALA A 56 -5.19 3.67 -3.99
N GLY A 57 -5.11 4.83 -4.64
CA GLY A 57 -4.96 4.92 -6.10
C GLY A 57 -3.66 4.30 -6.62
N THR A 58 -2.55 4.48 -5.91
CA THR A 58 -1.27 3.84 -6.26
C THR A 58 -1.37 2.32 -6.16
N THR A 59 -1.97 1.80 -5.08
CA THR A 59 -2.21 0.35 -4.94
C THR A 59 -3.16 -0.18 -6.02
N ALA A 60 -4.22 0.54 -6.34
CA ALA A 60 -5.14 0.15 -7.40
C ALA A 60 -4.44 0.07 -8.77
N LEU A 61 -3.56 1.01 -9.07
CA LEU A 61 -2.73 0.97 -10.27
C LEU A 61 -1.81 -0.26 -10.27
N ALA A 62 -1.16 -0.57 -9.14
CA ALA A 62 -0.35 -1.78 -9.00
C ALA A 62 -1.18 -3.04 -9.25
N VAL A 63 -2.37 -3.16 -8.66
CA VAL A 63 -3.28 -4.30 -8.89
C VAL A 63 -3.71 -4.38 -10.36
N ASP A 64 -4.01 -3.25 -10.99
CA ASP A 64 -4.44 -3.25 -12.40
C ASP A 64 -3.32 -3.68 -13.36
N LEU A 65 -2.09 -3.29 -13.08
CA LEU A 65 -0.92 -3.56 -13.92
C LEU A 65 -0.28 -4.93 -13.66
N LEU A 66 -0.26 -5.39 -12.41
CA LEU A 66 0.53 -6.55 -11.98
C LEU A 66 -0.32 -7.80 -11.74
N ALA A 67 -1.59 -7.67 -11.35
CA ALA A 67 -2.44 -8.83 -11.14
C ALA A 67 -3.04 -9.33 -12.47
N PRO A 68 -3.04 -10.66 -12.73
CA PRO A 68 -3.74 -11.23 -13.88
C PRO A 68 -5.21 -10.82 -13.93
N ARG A 69 -5.78 -10.74 -15.14
CA ARG A 69 -7.20 -10.41 -15.30
C ARG A 69 -8.16 -11.49 -14.77
N SER A 70 -7.65 -12.70 -14.59
CA SER A 70 -8.40 -13.87 -14.11
C SER A 70 -8.54 -13.97 -12.59
N VAL A 71 -7.88 -13.09 -11.81
CA VAL A 71 -7.94 -13.14 -10.33
C VAL A 71 -9.36 -12.92 -9.81
N ARG A 72 -9.72 -13.63 -8.72
CA ARG A 72 -11.08 -13.67 -8.17
C ARG A 72 -11.15 -13.44 -6.66
N ARG A 73 -10.06 -13.61 -5.93
CA ARG A 73 -10.06 -13.57 -4.47
C ARG A 73 -9.12 -12.47 -3.98
N LEU A 74 -9.69 -11.52 -3.26
CA LEU A 74 -9.00 -10.38 -2.67
C LEU A 74 -8.93 -10.55 -1.16
N ALA A 75 -7.75 -10.36 -0.57
CA ALA A 75 -7.57 -10.20 0.87
C ALA A 75 -7.17 -8.77 1.21
N ILE A 76 -7.73 -8.25 2.30
CA ILE A 76 -7.40 -6.93 2.86
C ILE A 76 -7.02 -7.11 4.32
N ILE A 77 -5.78 -6.76 4.66
CA ILE A 77 -5.29 -6.75 6.03
C ILE A 77 -5.29 -5.31 6.54
N GLY A 78 -6.15 -5.05 7.50
CA GLY A 78 -6.46 -3.70 8.00
C GLY A 78 -7.93 -3.34 7.83
N SER A 79 -8.45 -2.47 8.68
CA SER A 79 -9.87 -2.10 8.66
C SER A 79 -10.12 -0.58 8.80
N GLY A 80 -9.05 0.22 8.73
CA GLY A 80 -9.12 1.67 8.85
C GLY A 80 -9.57 2.37 7.56
N PRO A 81 -9.63 3.72 7.57
CA PRO A 81 -10.03 4.52 6.40
C PRO A 81 -9.20 4.24 5.15
N VAL A 82 -7.90 3.98 5.31
CA VAL A 82 -7.01 3.64 4.20
C VAL A 82 -7.41 2.31 3.54
N ALA A 83 -7.71 1.27 4.33
CA ALA A 83 -8.17 -0.02 3.82
C ALA A 83 -9.51 0.12 3.08
N GLN A 84 -10.44 0.94 3.60
CA GLN A 84 -11.71 1.24 2.93
C GLN A 84 -11.50 1.98 1.59
N ALA A 85 -10.56 2.93 1.54
CA ALA A 85 -10.21 3.61 0.29
C ALA A 85 -9.63 2.61 -0.73
N HIS A 86 -8.73 1.73 -0.30
CA HIS A 86 -8.19 0.67 -1.17
C HIS A 86 -9.29 -0.19 -1.77
N LEU A 87 -10.26 -0.63 -0.96
CA LEU A 87 -11.40 -1.38 -1.47
C LEU A 87 -12.19 -0.59 -2.51
N ARG A 88 -12.52 0.69 -2.25
CA ARG A 88 -13.26 1.52 -3.23
C ARG A 88 -12.56 1.59 -4.58
N HIS A 89 -11.23 1.74 -4.58
CA HIS A 89 -10.45 1.85 -5.82
C HIS A 89 -10.27 0.50 -6.54
N VAL A 90 -10.28 -0.62 -5.81
CA VAL A 90 -9.98 -1.95 -6.38
C VAL A 90 -11.25 -2.76 -6.70
N ALA A 91 -12.38 -2.46 -6.05
CA ALA A 91 -13.61 -3.26 -6.12
C ALA A 91 -14.13 -3.53 -7.55
N THR A 92 -13.87 -2.62 -8.49
CA THR A 92 -14.34 -2.70 -9.88
C THR A 92 -13.26 -3.11 -10.88
N LEU A 93 -11.99 -3.26 -10.44
CA LEU A 93 -10.88 -3.59 -11.35
C LEU A 93 -10.93 -5.03 -11.84
N ARG A 94 -11.53 -5.91 -11.06
CA ARG A 94 -11.67 -7.34 -11.34
C ARG A 94 -13.06 -7.84 -10.94
N ASN A 95 -13.45 -9.00 -11.45
CA ASN A 95 -14.67 -9.68 -11.02
C ASN A 95 -14.37 -10.51 -9.77
N TRP A 96 -14.26 -9.85 -8.62
CA TRP A 96 -14.02 -10.52 -7.35
C TRP A 96 -15.19 -11.42 -6.96
N ASP A 97 -14.92 -12.69 -6.70
CA ASP A 97 -15.92 -13.63 -6.14
C ASP A 97 -15.97 -13.48 -4.62
N GLN A 98 -14.84 -13.13 -4.00
CA GLN A 98 -14.72 -12.98 -2.56
C GLN A 98 -13.73 -11.89 -2.21
N ILE A 99 -14.07 -11.11 -1.19
CA ILE A 99 -13.21 -10.10 -0.57
C ILE A 99 -13.10 -10.43 0.92
N ALA A 100 -11.97 -11.01 1.33
CA ALA A 100 -11.72 -11.30 2.74
C ALA A 100 -11.12 -10.08 3.44
N VAL A 101 -11.60 -9.75 4.64
CA VAL A 101 -11.08 -8.62 5.44
C VAL A 101 -10.71 -9.12 6.81
N TYR A 102 -9.51 -8.79 7.27
CA TYR A 102 -9.04 -9.08 8.62
C TYR A 102 -8.37 -7.87 9.27
N SER A 103 -8.66 -7.70 10.53
CA SER A 103 -7.92 -6.79 11.42
C SER A 103 -8.06 -7.28 12.86
N PRO A 104 -6.99 -7.34 13.65
CA PRO A 104 -7.05 -7.84 15.03
C PRO A 104 -7.97 -7.01 15.93
N ASN A 105 -8.22 -5.75 15.57
CA ASN A 105 -9.04 -4.81 16.34
C ASN A 105 -10.39 -4.51 15.65
N LEU A 106 -10.87 -5.41 14.79
CA LEU A 106 -12.14 -5.22 14.09
C LEU A 106 -13.32 -5.48 15.03
N THR A 107 -14.00 -4.42 15.42
CA THR A 107 -15.23 -4.52 16.23
C THR A 107 -16.41 -5.05 15.42
N LEU A 108 -17.41 -5.62 16.08
CA LEU A 108 -18.63 -6.11 15.43
C LEU A 108 -19.33 -5.01 14.60
N GLU A 109 -19.40 -3.81 15.14
CA GLU A 109 -19.97 -2.65 14.44
C GLU A 109 -19.25 -2.36 13.12
N ARG A 110 -17.90 -2.31 13.15
CA ARG A 110 -17.09 -2.11 11.94
C ARG A 110 -17.21 -3.28 10.97
N ALA A 111 -17.27 -4.51 11.46
CA ALA A 111 -17.50 -5.68 10.62
C ALA A 111 -18.82 -5.56 9.85
N THR A 112 -19.90 -5.15 10.52
CA THR A 112 -21.19 -4.88 9.89
C THR A 112 -21.09 -3.73 8.85
N GLN A 113 -20.38 -2.65 9.16
CA GLN A 113 -20.16 -1.56 8.20
C GLN A 113 -19.44 -2.04 6.94
N TRP A 114 -18.42 -2.89 7.07
CA TRP A 114 -17.72 -3.48 5.94
C TRP A 114 -18.65 -4.36 5.09
N GLN A 115 -19.42 -5.23 5.70
CA GLN A 115 -20.38 -6.11 5.00
C GLN A 115 -21.50 -5.34 4.29
N ASN A 116 -21.94 -4.22 4.87
CA ASN A 116 -22.94 -3.35 4.25
C ASN A 116 -22.36 -2.56 3.06
N PHE A 117 -21.04 -2.35 3.04
CA PHE A 117 -20.39 -1.66 1.93
C PHE A 117 -20.33 -2.51 0.66
N ASP A 118 -20.07 -3.82 0.80
CA ASP A 118 -20.01 -4.76 -0.32
C ASP A 118 -20.39 -6.17 0.15
N GLN A 119 -21.39 -6.76 -0.48
CA GLN A 119 -21.92 -8.09 -0.10
C GLN A 119 -20.93 -9.25 -0.32
N ARG A 120 -19.87 -9.04 -1.10
CA ARG A 120 -18.79 -10.02 -1.33
C ARG A 120 -17.82 -10.11 -0.16
N ILE A 121 -17.96 -9.24 0.85
CA ILE A 121 -17.04 -9.15 1.98
C ILE A 121 -17.31 -10.26 2.99
N LEU A 122 -16.26 -11.00 3.30
CA LEU A 122 -16.18 -11.95 4.40
C LEU A 122 -15.19 -11.43 5.45
N ILE A 123 -15.64 -11.37 6.69
CA ILE A 123 -14.75 -11.04 7.82
C ILE A 123 -14.05 -12.31 8.25
N ALA A 124 -12.73 -12.35 8.10
CA ALA A 124 -11.90 -13.47 8.47
C ALA A 124 -11.61 -13.47 9.99
N ALA A 125 -11.55 -14.65 10.59
CA ALA A 125 -11.25 -14.79 12.02
C ALA A 125 -9.75 -14.60 12.32
N THR A 126 -8.87 -14.92 11.38
CA THR A 126 -7.41 -14.79 11.50
C THR A 126 -6.83 -14.25 10.21
N SER A 127 -5.57 -13.75 10.26
CA SER A 127 -4.83 -13.35 9.06
C SER A 127 -4.67 -14.52 8.10
N SER A 128 -4.34 -15.71 8.58
CA SER A 128 -4.21 -16.93 7.77
C SER A 128 -5.51 -17.28 7.04
N ASN A 129 -6.67 -17.22 7.72
CA ASN A 129 -7.96 -17.42 7.04
C ASN A 129 -8.25 -16.34 5.98
N CYS A 130 -7.79 -15.10 6.21
CA CYS A 130 -7.96 -14.02 5.25
C CYS A 130 -7.14 -14.26 3.98
N LEU A 131 -5.92 -14.78 4.13
CA LEU A 131 -5.00 -15.04 3.02
C LEU A 131 -5.33 -16.30 2.23
N ASP A 132 -6.04 -17.27 2.82
CA ASP A 132 -6.23 -18.58 2.22
C ASP A 132 -6.78 -18.50 0.79
N ALA A 133 -6.03 -19.03 -0.16
CA ALA A 133 -6.31 -19.04 -1.59
C ALA A 133 -6.55 -17.63 -2.21
N SER A 134 -6.07 -16.56 -1.58
CA SER A 134 -6.17 -15.20 -2.14
C SER A 134 -5.23 -15.01 -3.34
N ASP A 135 -5.72 -14.33 -4.37
CA ASP A 135 -4.93 -13.97 -5.56
C ASP A 135 -4.20 -12.63 -5.38
N VAL A 136 -4.84 -11.72 -4.66
CA VAL A 136 -4.31 -10.40 -4.33
C VAL A 136 -4.46 -10.16 -2.84
N VAL A 137 -3.39 -9.72 -2.20
CA VAL A 137 -3.35 -9.37 -0.77
C VAL A 137 -2.92 -7.91 -0.64
N MET A 138 -3.79 -7.08 -0.08
CA MET A 138 -3.50 -5.68 0.19
C MET A 138 -3.26 -5.48 1.69
N LEU A 139 -2.04 -5.08 2.05
CA LEU A 139 -1.69 -4.73 3.41
C LEU A 139 -1.91 -3.23 3.60
N CYS A 140 -2.84 -2.88 4.48
CA CYS A 140 -3.33 -1.53 4.69
C CYS A 140 -3.29 -1.18 6.18
N THR A 141 -2.15 -1.48 6.84
CA THR A 141 -2.02 -1.33 8.28
C THR A 141 -1.08 -0.19 8.66
N SER A 142 -1.06 0.14 9.93
CA SER A 142 -0.05 1.00 10.54
C SER A 142 0.93 0.19 11.41
N SER A 143 1.05 -1.10 11.15
CA SER A 143 1.94 -1.97 11.94
C SER A 143 3.40 -1.61 11.74
N GLY A 144 4.18 -1.75 12.80
CA GLY A 144 5.64 -1.65 12.76
C GLY A 144 6.35 -2.98 12.53
N THR A 145 5.59 -4.09 12.48
CA THR A 145 6.11 -5.46 12.34
C THR A 145 5.23 -6.25 11.37
N PRO A 146 5.72 -7.36 10.79
CA PRO A 146 4.95 -8.19 9.87
C PRO A 146 3.60 -8.60 10.44
N VAL A 147 2.57 -8.53 9.62
CA VAL A 147 1.17 -8.81 9.99
C VAL A 147 0.63 -10.09 9.37
N ILE A 148 1.42 -10.73 8.52
CA ILE A 148 1.07 -11.94 7.79
C ILE A 148 2.27 -12.88 7.67
N ASP A 149 1.98 -14.17 7.42
CA ASP A 149 2.90 -15.09 6.77
C ASP A 149 2.47 -15.21 5.30
N PRO A 150 3.29 -14.82 4.32
CA PRO A 150 2.94 -14.92 2.90
C PRO A 150 2.64 -16.36 2.44
N ALA A 151 3.18 -17.38 3.10
CA ALA A 151 2.92 -18.78 2.79
C ALA A 151 1.44 -19.18 3.00
N ASP A 152 0.70 -18.43 3.80
CA ASP A 152 -0.73 -18.69 4.06
C ASP A 152 -1.62 -18.59 2.81
N THR A 153 -1.16 -17.95 1.72
CA THR A 153 -1.91 -17.95 0.45
C THR A 153 -1.91 -19.30 -0.25
N LYS A 154 -0.89 -20.15 0.02
CA LYS A 154 -0.71 -21.49 -0.57
C LYS A 154 -0.59 -21.51 -2.09
N LYS A 155 -0.38 -20.36 -2.72
CA LYS A 155 -0.22 -20.18 -4.17
C LYS A 155 0.50 -18.87 -4.48
N PRO A 156 1.03 -18.70 -5.68
CA PRO A 156 1.53 -17.39 -6.14
C PRO A 156 0.44 -16.33 -6.06
N SER A 157 0.76 -15.17 -5.51
CA SER A 157 -0.19 -14.09 -5.26
C SER A 157 0.50 -12.73 -5.35
N LEU A 158 -0.25 -11.70 -5.73
CA LEU A 158 0.22 -10.32 -5.65
C LEU A 158 0.05 -9.78 -4.23
N PHE A 159 1.14 -9.33 -3.63
CA PHE A 159 1.11 -8.60 -2.37
C PHE A 159 1.39 -7.12 -2.61
N THR A 160 0.60 -6.26 -1.99
CA THR A 160 0.88 -4.82 -1.93
C THR A 160 1.04 -4.39 -0.49
N SER A 161 2.12 -3.67 -0.20
CA SER A 161 2.40 -3.11 1.13
C SER A 161 2.53 -1.61 1.02
N ILE A 162 1.93 -0.89 1.95
CA ILE A 162 1.97 0.57 1.99
C ILE A 162 2.75 1.10 3.18
N SER A 163 3.10 0.25 4.11
CA SER A 163 3.89 0.53 5.30
C SER A 163 3.75 1.96 5.90
N THR A 164 4.05 2.15 7.14
CA THR A 164 4.01 3.48 7.78
C THR A 164 5.36 4.18 7.66
N ASN A 165 5.38 5.51 7.86
CA ASN A 165 6.61 6.31 7.91
C ASN A 165 7.42 6.13 9.21
N ALA A 166 7.02 5.24 10.12
CA ALA A 166 7.79 4.96 11.32
C ALA A 166 9.09 4.23 10.96
N PRO A 167 10.21 4.54 11.65
CA PRO A 167 11.47 3.85 11.40
C PRO A 167 11.33 2.33 11.49
N ASN A 168 11.84 1.62 10.48
CA ASN A 168 11.80 0.16 10.38
C ASN A 168 10.40 -0.48 10.39
N ALA A 169 9.33 0.29 10.20
CA ALA A 169 8.01 -0.26 10.07
C ALA A 169 7.85 -1.01 8.73
N HIS A 170 7.33 -2.23 8.80
CA HIS A 170 7.13 -3.09 7.64
C HIS A 170 5.95 -4.04 7.88
N GLU A 171 5.23 -4.40 6.83
CA GLU A 171 4.03 -5.23 6.89
C GLU A 171 4.28 -6.68 6.48
N VAL A 172 5.32 -6.92 5.66
CA VAL A 172 5.75 -8.25 5.23
C VAL A 172 7.07 -8.65 5.87
N PRO A 173 7.34 -9.94 6.11
CA PRO A 173 8.66 -10.40 6.51
C PRO A 173 9.72 -10.00 5.47
N PRO A 174 10.81 -9.31 5.84
CA PRO A 174 11.83 -8.88 4.87
C PRO A 174 12.45 -10.02 4.06
N ALA A 175 12.58 -11.22 4.66
CA ALA A 175 13.05 -12.41 3.95
C ALA A 175 12.18 -12.79 2.75
N PHE A 176 10.91 -12.42 2.73
CA PHE A 176 9.98 -12.71 1.63
C PHE A 176 10.41 -12.06 0.31
N LEU A 177 11.13 -10.94 0.36
CA LEU A 177 11.60 -10.26 -0.85
C LEU A 177 12.60 -11.11 -1.64
N THR A 178 13.35 -11.99 -0.98
CA THR A 178 14.36 -12.85 -1.64
C THR A 178 13.77 -13.90 -2.57
N MET A 179 12.48 -14.22 -2.41
CA MET A 179 11.76 -15.21 -3.22
C MET A 179 10.63 -14.58 -4.04
N SER A 180 10.59 -13.25 -4.11
CA SER A 180 9.52 -12.51 -4.78
C SER A 180 10.01 -11.73 -5.98
N GLN A 181 9.12 -11.55 -6.97
CA GLN A 181 9.30 -10.55 -8.01
C GLN A 181 8.92 -9.18 -7.42
N VAL A 182 9.90 -8.31 -7.21
CA VAL A 182 9.71 -7.05 -6.51
C VAL A 182 9.53 -5.90 -7.49
N TYR A 183 8.44 -5.17 -7.32
CA TYR A 183 8.15 -3.90 -7.98
C TYR A 183 7.96 -2.82 -6.93
N CYS A 184 8.13 -1.55 -7.33
CA CYS A 184 7.91 -0.43 -6.42
C CYS A 184 7.08 0.67 -7.07
N ASP A 185 6.70 1.66 -6.31
CA ASP A 185 5.98 2.84 -6.82
C ASP A 185 6.92 3.81 -7.54
N HIS A 186 8.17 3.96 -7.06
CA HIS A 186 9.15 4.88 -7.64
C HIS A 186 10.59 4.41 -7.39
N LEU A 187 11.26 3.97 -8.44
CA LEU A 187 12.56 3.28 -8.39
C LEU A 187 13.66 4.11 -7.70
N ALA A 188 13.69 5.43 -7.95
CA ALA A 188 14.75 6.28 -7.43
C ALA A 188 14.75 6.50 -5.91
N THR A 189 13.63 6.21 -5.22
CA THR A 189 13.49 6.54 -3.79
C THR A 189 13.03 5.40 -2.92
N THR A 190 12.30 4.42 -3.46
CA THR A 190 11.58 3.44 -2.64
C THR A 190 12.52 2.51 -1.91
N ALA A 191 13.57 2.00 -2.55
CA ALA A 191 14.53 1.09 -1.91
C ALA A 191 15.20 1.71 -0.66
N GLN A 192 15.40 3.02 -0.65
CA GLN A 192 16.00 3.74 0.47
C GLN A 192 15.00 4.07 1.58
N SER A 193 13.71 4.17 1.26
CA SER A 193 12.66 4.58 2.20
C SER A 193 11.84 3.42 2.75
N ALA A 194 11.62 2.34 1.99
CA ALA A 194 10.87 1.17 2.41
C ALA A 194 11.68 0.34 3.41
N ALA A 195 11.12 0.15 4.60
CA ALA A 195 11.82 -0.54 5.67
C ALA A 195 12.04 -2.02 5.38
N GLU A 196 11.06 -2.70 4.79
CA GLU A 196 11.18 -4.10 4.36
C GLU A 196 12.34 -4.31 3.37
N MET A 197 12.56 -3.38 2.44
CA MET A 197 13.65 -3.45 1.47
C MET A 197 15.01 -3.26 2.15
N ARG A 198 15.15 -2.25 3.01
CA ARG A 198 16.38 -2.00 3.77
C ARG A 198 16.72 -3.17 4.70
N LEU A 199 15.72 -3.73 5.38
CA LEU A 199 15.91 -4.88 6.27
C LEU A 199 16.25 -6.16 5.50
N ALA A 200 15.68 -6.35 4.31
CA ALA A 200 16.02 -7.46 3.43
C ALA A 200 17.46 -7.37 2.92
N GLU A 201 17.91 -6.17 2.55
CA GLU A 201 19.29 -5.92 2.14
C GLU A 201 20.28 -6.17 3.30
N GLN A 202 19.96 -5.68 4.49
CA GLN A 202 20.83 -5.80 5.67
C GLN A 202 20.94 -7.24 6.18
N ASN A 203 19.84 -8.02 6.15
CA ASN A 203 19.74 -9.25 6.93
C ASN A 203 19.52 -10.53 6.08
N HIS A 204 19.14 -10.39 4.81
CA HIS A 204 18.67 -11.54 4.01
C HIS A 204 19.33 -11.64 2.63
N GLY A 205 20.36 -10.84 2.33
CA GLY A 205 21.09 -10.91 1.06
C GLY A 205 20.28 -10.45 -0.17
N TRP A 206 19.15 -9.80 0.03
CA TRP A 206 18.42 -9.11 -1.03
C TRP A 206 19.13 -7.81 -1.39
N SER A 207 18.98 -7.33 -2.64
CA SER A 207 19.57 -6.08 -3.11
C SER A 207 18.56 -5.27 -3.92
N ALA A 208 18.65 -3.95 -3.86
CA ALA A 208 17.81 -3.05 -4.64
C ALA A 208 17.92 -3.28 -6.17
N ASP A 209 19.03 -3.85 -6.65
CA ASP A 209 19.21 -4.24 -8.06
C ASP A 209 18.26 -5.37 -8.50
N GLN A 210 17.63 -6.06 -7.54
CA GLN A 210 16.62 -7.08 -7.79
C GLN A 210 15.21 -6.51 -8.02
N ILE A 211 15.02 -5.20 -7.88
CA ILE A 211 13.76 -4.55 -8.25
C ILE A 211 13.62 -4.60 -9.77
N ILE A 212 12.56 -5.25 -10.25
CA ILE A 212 12.30 -5.43 -11.69
C ILE A 212 11.92 -4.10 -12.35
N GLY A 213 11.20 -3.24 -11.64
CA GLY A 213 10.82 -1.93 -12.14
C GLY A 213 9.86 -1.19 -11.20
N ASP A 214 9.41 -0.03 -11.65
CA ASP A 214 8.40 0.75 -10.98
C ASP A 214 7.11 0.90 -11.82
N LEU A 215 6.06 1.42 -11.20
CA LEU A 215 4.76 1.55 -11.87
C LEU A 215 4.84 2.42 -13.12
N ALA A 216 5.68 3.45 -13.12
CA ALA A 216 5.90 4.31 -14.28
C ALA A 216 6.56 3.52 -15.42
N GLY A 217 7.57 2.71 -15.09
CA GLY A 217 8.25 1.84 -16.05
C GLY A 217 7.31 0.81 -16.69
N ILE A 218 6.37 0.24 -15.93
CA ILE A 218 5.37 -0.68 -16.46
C ILE A 218 4.42 0.04 -17.42
N VAL A 219 3.89 1.21 -17.03
CA VAL A 219 3.01 2.02 -17.89
C VAL A 219 3.69 2.42 -19.19
N CYS A 220 4.96 2.82 -19.11
CA CYS A 220 5.78 3.22 -20.27
C CYS A 220 6.36 2.00 -21.04
N ARG A 221 6.14 0.77 -20.56
CA ARG A 221 6.69 -0.47 -21.14
C ARG A 221 8.22 -0.49 -21.19
N SER A 222 8.87 0.14 -20.23
CA SER A 222 10.33 0.17 -20.09
C SER A 222 10.87 -0.89 -19.13
N CYS A 223 10.02 -1.62 -18.43
CA CYS A 223 10.38 -2.79 -17.63
C CYS A 223 9.43 -3.96 -17.88
N ALA A 224 9.87 -5.18 -17.48
CA ALA A 224 9.07 -6.39 -17.65
C ALA A 224 7.81 -6.35 -16.74
N GLN A 225 6.71 -6.88 -17.26
CA GLN A 225 5.54 -7.23 -16.44
C GLN A 225 5.74 -8.61 -15.80
N PRO A 226 5.05 -8.92 -14.68
CA PRO A 226 5.11 -10.27 -14.10
C PRO A 226 4.74 -11.31 -15.15
N SER A 227 5.46 -12.45 -15.14
CA SER A 227 5.03 -13.63 -15.89
C SER A 227 3.71 -14.12 -15.32
N ALA A 228 2.83 -14.60 -16.17
CA ALA A 228 1.50 -15.10 -15.78
C ALA A 228 1.56 -16.50 -15.14
N ASP A 229 2.77 -17.04 -14.93
CA ASP A 229 3.04 -18.42 -14.43
C ASP A 229 3.34 -18.43 -12.93
#